data_72d79db15a4cd52d1b02dc99be85d419
#
_entry.id   72d79db15a4cd52d1b02dc99be85d419
#
_cell.length_a   1.000
_cell.length_b   1.000
_cell.length_c   1.000
_cell.angle_alpha   90.00
_cell.angle_beta   90.00
_cell.angle_gamma   90.00
#
_symmetry.space_group_name_H-M   'P 1'
#
loop_
_entity.id
_entity.type
_entity.pdbx_description
1 polymer ?
#
loop_
_entity_poly.entity_id
_entity_poly.type
_entity_poly.pdbx_seq_one_letter_code
_entity_poly.pdbx_strand_id
1 'polypeptide(L)'
;MTTVLLVEDDPAISEPLARAFGREGYEVLTHGTGKGALEEISAADIIVLDLGLPDIDGLDVARQVRAQGLTIPILMLTARSEDSDLVVGLDAGADDYVTKPFRLAELLARVRAQVRRASGEATEDELSVGEVRVDVAAHRAFVGSRELQLTTREFELLRVLVRAGGKVASGEDILKEVWGEDPTGSPQTLQMHVTWLRRKLGDDEERPALLLAQEDGYLLTAG
;
A
#
# COMPACT_ATOMS: atom_id res chain seq x y z
N MET A 1 -7.10 18.99 11.24
CA MET A 1 -7.20 17.67 11.89
C MET A 1 -7.72 16.75 10.82
N THR A 2 -7.17 15.57 10.65
CA THR A 2 -7.55 14.67 9.54
C THR A 2 -8.83 13.92 9.91
N THR A 3 -9.82 13.95 9.02
CA THR A 3 -11.14 13.34 9.21
C THR A 3 -11.25 12.02 8.45
N VAL A 4 -11.52 10.95 9.18
CA VAL A 4 -11.81 9.61 8.63
C VAL A 4 -13.33 9.44 8.55
N LEU A 5 -13.85 9.19 7.36
CA LEU A 5 -15.23 8.74 7.17
C LEU A 5 -15.25 7.21 7.17
N LEU A 6 -15.75 6.63 8.25
CA LEU A 6 -15.91 5.18 8.42
C LEU A 6 -17.32 4.76 8.04
N VAL A 7 -17.43 3.94 6.99
CA VAL A 7 -18.71 3.43 6.47
C VAL A 7 -18.75 1.92 6.67
N GLU A 8 -19.41 1.48 7.73
CA GLU A 8 -19.51 0.09 8.16
C GLU A 8 -20.80 -0.08 8.97
N ASP A 9 -21.66 -1.00 8.58
CA ASP A 9 -22.99 -1.19 9.19
C ASP A 9 -22.95 -2.06 10.46
N ASP A 10 -21.91 -2.91 10.63
CA ASP A 10 -21.79 -3.73 11.84
C ASP A 10 -21.14 -2.92 13.00
N PRO A 11 -21.90 -2.66 14.08
CA PRO A 11 -21.35 -1.96 15.25
C PRO A 11 -20.21 -2.72 15.94
N ALA A 12 -20.15 -4.05 15.78
CA ALA A 12 -19.07 -4.85 16.34
C ALA A 12 -17.72 -4.59 15.62
N ILE A 13 -17.75 -4.03 14.41
CA ILE A 13 -16.59 -3.62 13.63
C ILE A 13 -16.40 -2.09 13.72
N SER A 14 -17.45 -1.31 13.46
CA SER A 14 -17.35 0.16 13.36
C SER A 14 -16.96 0.84 14.68
N GLU A 15 -17.52 0.42 15.81
CA GLU A 15 -17.19 1.05 17.10
C GLU A 15 -15.72 0.83 17.54
N PRO A 16 -15.14 -0.40 17.48
CA PRO A 16 -13.72 -0.57 17.77
C PRO A 16 -12.81 0.20 16.84
N LEU A 17 -13.16 0.28 15.54
CA LEU A 17 -12.39 1.03 14.54
C LEU A 17 -12.45 2.53 14.83
N ALA A 18 -13.63 3.10 15.08
CA ALA A 18 -13.78 4.51 15.40
C ALA A 18 -12.95 4.90 16.65
N ARG A 19 -13.00 4.06 17.69
CA ARG A 19 -12.15 4.26 18.88
C ARG A 19 -10.65 4.18 18.57
N ALA A 20 -10.26 3.29 17.67
CA ALA A 20 -8.86 3.14 17.28
C ALA A 20 -8.36 4.36 16.48
N PHE A 21 -9.13 4.81 15.49
CA PHE A 21 -8.82 6.02 14.74
C PHE A 21 -8.76 7.26 15.62
N GLY A 22 -9.71 7.41 16.58
CA GLY A 22 -9.67 8.50 17.54
C GLY A 22 -8.41 8.51 18.42
N ARG A 23 -7.87 7.32 18.79
CA ARG A 23 -6.59 7.20 19.54
C ARG A 23 -5.37 7.59 18.70
N GLU A 24 -5.45 7.40 17.39
CA GLU A 24 -4.41 7.85 16.43
C GLU A 24 -4.50 9.36 16.13
N GLY A 25 -5.49 10.07 16.70
CA GLY A 25 -5.64 11.52 16.54
C GLY A 25 -6.51 11.94 15.35
N TYR A 26 -7.27 11.02 14.75
CA TYR A 26 -8.23 11.33 13.71
C TYR A 26 -9.57 11.80 14.29
N GLU A 27 -10.23 12.73 13.59
CA GLU A 27 -11.66 12.93 13.72
C GLU A 27 -12.40 11.83 12.96
N VAL A 28 -13.47 11.25 13.53
CA VAL A 28 -14.14 10.10 12.92
C VAL A 28 -15.63 10.39 12.74
N LEU A 29 -16.06 10.37 11.48
CA LEU A 29 -17.46 10.34 11.10
C LEU A 29 -17.84 8.88 10.80
N THR A 30 -18.95 8.40 11.36
CA THR A 30 -19.36 7.00 11.22
C THR A 30 -20.74 6.90 10.62
N HIS A 31 -20.88 6.11 9.53
CA HIS A 31 -22.16 5.81 8.90
C HIS A 31 -22.33 4.31 8.71
N GLY A 32 -23.55 3.81 8.98
CA GLY A 32 -23.92 2.41 8.71
C GLY A 32 -24.55 2.21 7.32
N THR A 33 -24.59 3.25 6.48
CA THR A 33 -25.20 3.20 5.15
C THR A 33 -24.39 4.01 4.14
N GLY A 34 -24.37 3.56 2.89
CA GLY A 34 -23.68 4.25 1.83
C GLY A 34 -24.30 5.61 1.48
N LYS A 35 -25.64 5.72 1.52
CA LYS A 35 -26.34 6.99 1.28
C LYS A 35 -26.02 8.03 2.34
N GLY A 36 -26.04 7.63 3.63
CA GLY A 36 -25.66 8.54 4.71
C GLY A 36 -24.22 9.01 4.59
N ALA A 37 -23.31 8.15 4.20
CA ALA A 37 -21.91 8.49 3.96
C ALA A 37 -21.75 9.53 2.83
N LEU A 38 -22.49 9.38 1.73
CA LEU A 38 -22.45 10.31 0.59
C LEU A 38 -22.88 11.73 0.93
N GLU A 39 -23.69 11.93 1.96
CA GLU A 39 -24.13 13.26 2.40
C GLU A 39 -23.02 14.04 3.11
N GLU A 40 -22.08 13.34 3.77
CA GLU A 40 -20.98 13.95 4.53
C GLU A 40 -19.59 13.77 3.88
N ILE A 41 -19.55 13.25 2.67
CA ILE A 41 -18.31 12.88 1.99
C ILE A 41 -17.32 14.03 1.82
N SER A 42 -17.83 15.26 1.64
CA SER A 42 -16.99 16.45 1.46
C SER A 42 -16.23 16.88 2.72
N ALA A 43 -16.59 16.34 3.88
CA ALA A 43 -15.90 16.60 5.15
C ALA A 43 -14.74 15.61 5.41
N ALA A 44 -14.59 14.58 4.58
CA ALA A 44 -13.62 13.52 4.79
C ALA A 44 -12.28 13.78 4.07
N ASP A 45 -11.19 13.48 4.74
CA ASP A 45 -9.84 13.41 4.15
C ASP A 45 -9.50 11.99 3.68
N ILE A 46 -10.19 10.98 4.22
CA ILE A 46 -10.09 9.58 3.81
C ILE A 46 -11.40 8.86 4.10
N ILE A 47 -11.77 7.91 3.24
CA ILE A 47 -12.94 7.05 3.40
C ILE A 47 -12.47 5.61 3.67
N VAL A 48 -12.94 5.01 4.76
CA VAL A 48 -12.82 3.58 5.04
C VAL A 48 -14.20 2.97 4.81
N LEU A 49 -14.35 2.15 3.77
CA LEU A 49 -15.62 1.80 3.16
C LEU A 49 -15.81 0.28 3.12
N ASP A 50 -16.83 -0.22 3.83
CA ASP A 50 -17.26 -1.61 3.62
C ASP A 50 -18.02 -1.77 2.30
N LEU A 51 -17.82 -2.92 1.66
CA LEU A 51 -18.54 -3.28 0.44
C LEU A 51 -19.95 -3.81 0.73
N GLY A 52 -20.16 -4.47 1.87
CA GLY A 52 -21.38 -5.14 2.24
C GLY A 52 -22.44 -4.28 2.91
N LEU A 53 -22.64 -3.03 2.47
CA LEU A 53 -23.61 -2.10 3.09
C LEU A 53 -25.06 -2.50 2.80
N PRO A 54 -25.99 -2.18 3.71
CA PRO A 54 -27.38 -2.66 3.62
C PRO A 54 -28.24 -1.94 2.56
N ASP A 55 -27.83 -0.77 2.08
CA ASP A 55 -28.63 0.09 1.19
C ASP A 55 -28.10 0.16 -0.25
N ILE A 56 -26.78 0.34 -0.42
CA ILE A 56 -26.10 0.37 -1.71
C ILE A 56 -24.73 -0.33 -1.59
N ASP A 57 -24.27 -0.98 -2.66
CA ASP A 57 -22.95 -1.62 -2.69
C ASP A 57 -21.84 -0.57 -2.51
N GLY A 58 -20.83 -0.87 -1.69
CA GLY A 58 -19.70 0.03 -1.48
C GLY A 58 -18.95 0.39 -2.77
N LEU A 59 -18.94 -0.47 -3.79
CA LEU A 59 -18.41 -0.15 -5.11
C LEU A 59 -19.19 1.00 -5.77
N ASP A 60 -20.51 1.04 -5.59
CA ASP A 60 -21.33 2.12 -6.13
C ASP A 60 -21.14 3.43 -5.36
N VAL A 61 -20.86 3.35 -4.05
CA VAL A 61 -20.44 4.53 -3.26
C VAL A 61 -19.14 5.09 -3.85
N ALA A 62 -18.12 4.25 -4.07
CA ALA A 62 -16.84 4.69 -4.63
C ALA A 62 -17.01 5.34 -6.02
N ARG A 63 -17.79 4.71 -6.90
CA ARG A 63 -18.09 5.28 -8.23
C ARG A 63 -18.77 6.65 -8.14
N GLN A 64 -19.71 6.82 -7.21
CA GLN A 64 -20.39 8.10 -7.01
C GLN A 64 -19.45 9.18 -6.46
N VAL A 65 -18.52 8.83 -5.57
CA VAL A 65 -17.46 9.73 -5.12
C VAL A 65 -16.63 10.22 -6.30
N ARG A 66 -16.16 9.30 -7.14
CA ARG A 66 -15.34 9.63 -8.32
C ARG A 66 -16.13 10.40 -9.38
N ALA A 67 -17.42 10.10 -9.56
CA ALA A 67 -18.30 10.84 -10.48
C ALA A 67 -18.51 12.30 -10.05
N GLN A 68 -18.36 12.62 -8.75
CA GLN A 68 -18.38 14.00 -8.25
C GLN A 68 -17.02 14.72 -8.44
N GLY A 69 -16.02 14.07 -9.02
CA GLY A 69 -14.68 14.62 -9.21
C GLY A 69 -13.84 14.66 -7.94
N LEU A 70 -14.26 14.00 -6.87
CA LEU A 70 -13.53 13.95 -5.61
C LEU A 70 -12.38 12.96 -5.69
N THR A 71 -11.20 13.38 -5.23
CA THR A 71 -9.96 12.58 -5.19
C THR A 71 -9.64 12.07 -3.77
N ILE A 72 -10.60 12.13 -2.87
CA ILE A 72 -10.46 11.64 -1.48
C ILE A 72 -10.05 10.16 -1.52
N PRO A 73 -8.98 9.74 -0.82
CA PRO A 73 -8.57 8.34 -0.77
C PRO A 73 -9.68 7.43 -0.25
N ILE A 74 -9.88 6.29 -0.92
CA ILE A 74 -10.86 5.28 -0.53
C ILE A 74 -10.14 3.97 -0.22
N LEU A 75 -10.19 3.54 1.03
CA LEU A 75 -9.72 2.24 1.50
C LEU A 75 -10.93 1.31 1.68
N MET A 76 -11.04 0.29 0.85
CA MET A 76 -12.15 -0.67 0.92
C MET A 76 -11.90 -1.78 1.93
N LEU A 77 -12.94 -2.12 2.71
CA LEU A 77 -12.98 -3.33 3.52
C LEU A 77 -13.80 -4.38 2.78
N THR A 78 -13.26 -5.57 2.55
CA THR A 78 -13.93 -6.60 1.77
C THR A 78 -13.81 -7.99 2.37
N ALA A 79 -14.88 -8.77 2.33
CA ALA A 79 -14.85 -10.20 2.61
C ALA A 79 -14.45 -11.04 1.36
N ARG A 80 -14.34 -10.39 0.19
CA ARG A 80 -14.03 -11.03 -1.08
C ARG A 80 -12.51 -11.13 -1.23
N SER A 81 -12.01 -12.33 -1.41
CA SER A 81 -10.57 -12.62 -1.50
C SER A 81 -10.12 -13.07 -2.90
N GLU A 82 -11.03 -13.09 -3.88
CA GLU A 82 -10.70 -13.49 -5.25
C GLU A 82 -10.07 -12.31 -6.01
N ASP A 83 -9.02 -12.58 -6.78
CA ASP A 83 -8.28 -11.57 -7.54
C ASP A 83 -9.17 -10.75 -8.50
N SER A 84 -10.22 -11.39 -9.03
CA SER A 84 -11.21 -10.73 -9.90
C SER A 84 -12.02 -9.64 -9.19
N ASP A 85 -12.36 -9.84 -7.92
CA ASP A 85 -13.14 -8.87 -7.14
C ASP A 85 -12.28 -7.66 -6.72
N LEU A 86 -10.97 -7.89 -6.53
CA LEU A 86 -10.00 -6.83 -6.21
C LEU A 86 -9.80 -5.89 -7.40
N VAL A 87 -9.71 -6.42 -8.62
CA VAL A 87 -9.62 -5.62 -9.85
C VAL A 87 -10.87 -4.76 -10.02
N VAL A 88 -12.07 -5.32 -9.79
CA VAL A 88 -13.34 -4.57 -9.86
C VAL A 88 -13.39 -3.43 -8.84
N GLY A 89 -12.84 -3.64 -7.63
CA GLY A 89 -12.76 -2.60 -6.59
C GLY A 89 -11.86 -1.42 -7.00
N LEU A 90 -10.68 -1.70 -7.54
CA LEU A 90 -9.76 -0.68 -8.03
C LEU A 90 -10.32 0.06 -9.25
N ASP A 91 -10.95 -0.64 -10.19
CA ASP A 91 -11.64 -0.05 -11.34
C ASP A 91 -12.84 0.83 -10.93
N ALA A 92 -13.46 0.55 -9.78
CA ALA A 92 -14.52 1.39 -9.21
C ALA A 92 -13.97 2.69 -8.57
N GLY A 93 -12.65 2.86 -8.47
CA GLY A 93 -11.99 4.06 -7.98
C GLY A 93 -11.50 3.96 -6.52
N ALA A 94 -11.34 2.76 -5.97
CA ALA A 94 -10.63 2.57 -4.71
C ALA A 94 -9.11 2.80 -4.88
N ASP A 95 -8.47 3.33 -3.84
CA ASP A 95 -7.02 3.53 -3.80
C ASP A 95 -6.31 2.34 -3.13
N ASP A 96 -7.02 1.60 -2.29
CA ASP A 96 -6.50 0.44 -1.59
C ASP A 96 -7.65 -0.44 -1.05
N TYR A 97 -7.34 -1.65 -0.61
CA TYR A 97 -8.29 -2.56 0.01
C TYR A 97 -7.66 -3.36 1.16
N VAL A 98 -8.52 -3.83 2.06
CA VAL A 98 -8.16 -4.73 3.17
C VAL A 98 -9.19 -5.85 3.25
N THR A 99 -8.72 -7.10 3.20
CA THR A 99 -9.62 -8.26 3.28
C THR A 99 -9.98 -8.59 4.72
N LYS A 100 -11.27 -8.83 4.98
CA LYS A 100 -11.77 -9.32 6.27
C LYS A 100 -11.53 -10.84 6.37
N PRO A 101 -11.02 -11.38 7.52
CA PRO A 101 -10.66 -10.65 8.74
C PRO A 101 -9.30 -9.98 8.64
N PHE A 102 -9.17 -8.75 9.12
CA PHE A 102 -7.94 -7.97 9.11
C PHE A 102 -7.37 -7.73 10.51
N ARG A 103 -6.08 -7.39 10.57
CA ARG A 103 -5.44 -6.91 11.78
C ARG A 103 -5.58 -5.39 11.89
N LEU A 104 -5.98 -4.89 13.06
CA LEU A 104 -6.14 -3.45 13.29
C LEU A 104 -4.87 -2.66 12.95
N ALA A 105 -3.70 -3.16 13.33
CA ALA A 105 -2.42 -2.51 13.04
C ALA A 105 -2.16 -2.35 11.53
N GLU A 106 -2.57 -3.33 10.72
CA GLU A 106 -2.48 -3.27 9.26
C GLU A 106 -3.41 -2.19 8.70
N LEU A 107 -4.67 -2.16 9.11
CA LEU A 107 -5.64 -1.15 8.68
C LEU A 107 -5.16 0.26 9.03
N LEU A 108 -4.71 0.50 10.26
CA LEU A 108 -4.17 1.79 10.69
C LEU A 108 -2.94 2.22 9.88
N ALA A 109 -2.05 1.29 9.56
CA ALA A 109 -0.88 1.58 8.73
C ALA A 109 -1.28 2.02 7.31
N ARG A 110 -2.29 1.35 6.70
CA ARG A 110 -2.81 1.69 5.38
C ARG A 110 -3.53 3.05 5.37
N VAL A 111 -4.34 3.34 6.38
CA VAL A 111 -4.99 4.66 6.54
C VAL A 111 -3.94 5.77 6.64
N ARG A 112 -2.91 5.61 7.48
CA ARG A 112 -1.80 6.59 7.57
C ARG A 112 -1.13 6.81 6.23
N ALA A 113 -0.85 5.73 5.49
CA ALA A 113 -0.21 5.80 4.18
C ALA A 113 -1.06 6.56 3.15
N GLN A 114 -2.38 6.32 3.11
CA GLN A 114 -3.29 7.00 2.19
C GLN A 114 -3.44 8.48 2.51
N VAL A 115 -3.64 8.83 3.79
CA VAL A 115 -3.72 10.23 4.25
C VAL A 115 -2.46 11.00 3.85
N ARG A 116 -1.29 10.42 4.09
CA ARG A 116 0.01 11.02 3.76
C ARG A 116 0.16 11.27 2.26
N ARG A 117 -0.25 10.32 1.39
CA ARG A 117 -0.22 10.51 -0.06
C ARG A 117 -1.12 11.66 -0.50
N ALA A 118 -2.31 11.76 0.09
CA ALA A 118 -3.27 12.80 -0.24
C ALA A 118 -2.80 14.20 0.18
N SER A 119 -2.07 14.31 1.31
CA SER A 119 -1.50 15.59 1.77
C SER A 119 -0.28 16.05 0.98
N GLY A 120 0.26 15.21 0.08
CA GLY A 120 1.48 15.53 -0.69
C GLY A 120 2.75 15.61 0.17
N GLU A 121 2.69 15.17 1.41
CA GLU A 121 3.86 15.06 2.28
C GLU A 121 4.71 13.86 1.87
N ALA A 122 5.76 14.10 1.11
CA ALA A 122 6.83 13.12 0.93
C ALA A 122 7.52 12.90 2.29
N THR A 123 7.29 11.77 2.93
CA THR A 123 7.95 11.44 4.20
C THR A 123 9.18 10.59 3.97
N GLU A 124 10.05 10.52 4.98
CA GLU A 124 11.21 9.62 5.02
C GLU A 124 10.85 8.14 4.82
N ASP A 125 9.56 7.79 4.96
CA ASP A 125 9.03 6.44 4.80
C ASP A 125 8.62 6.08 3.36
N GLU A 126 8.51 7.07 2.44
CA GLU A 126 8.26 6.82 1.02
C GLU A 126 9.54 7.05 0.23
N LEU A 127 10.15 5.95 -0.21
CA LEU A 127 11.38 5.95 -0.97
C LEU A 127 11.08 5.70 -2.44
N SER A 128 11.80 6.40 -3.35
CA SER A 128 11.62 6.17 -4.79
C SER A 128 12.90 6.31 -5.58
N VAL A 129 13.00 5.54 -6.66
CA VAL A 129 14.02 5.66 -7.70
C VAL A 129 13.33 5.46 -9.04
N GLY A 130 13.23 6.51 -9.85
CA GLY A 130 12.46 6.50 -11.10
C GLY A 130 10.98 6.15 -10.83
N GLU A 131 10.48 5.15 -11.56
CA GLU A 131 9.10 4.67 -11.39
C GLU A 131 8.93 3.67 -10.23
N VAL A 132 10.03 3.20 -9.63
CA VAL A 132 9.98 2.27 -8.49
C VAL A 132 9.78 3.04 -7.19
N ARG A 133 8.74 2.70 -6.46
CA ARG A 133 8.36 3.34 -5.20
C ARG A 133 8.12 2.31 -4.11
N VAL A 134 8.59 2.59 -2.91
CA VAL A 134 8.42 1.76 -1.70
C VAL A 134 7.79 2.61 -0.60
N ASP A 135 6.64 2.20 -0.10
CA ASP A 135 6.02 2.71 1.11
C ASP A 135 6.42 1.80 2.27
N VAL A 136 7.39 2.25 3.05
CA VAL A 136 7.97 1.47 4.15
C VAL A 136 6.94 1.26 5.26
N ALA A 137 6.16 2.28 5.58
CA ALA A 137 5.16 2.22 6.65
C ALA A 137 4.00 1.27 6.33
N ALA A 138 3.54 1.25 5.06
CA ALA A 138 2.48 0.35 4.61
C ALA A 138 3.00 -1.03 4.15
N HIS A 139 4.33 -1.23 4.10
CA HIS A 139 5.00 -2.44 3.60
C HIS A 139 4.55 -2.79 2.16
N ARG A 140 4.47 -1.78 1.28
CA ARG A 140 4.02 -1.91 -0.12
C ARG A 140 5.06 -1.36 -1.08
N ALA A 141 5.09 -1.91 -2.28
CA ALA A 141 5.98 -1.45 -3.36
C ALA A 141 5.24 -1.37 -4.69
N PHE A 142 5.69 -0.46 -5.57
CA PHE A 142 5.04 -0.16 -6.84
C PHE A 142 6.08 0.07 -7.93
N VAL A 143 5.69 -0.21 -9.18
CA VAL A 143 6.34 0.29 -10.41
C VAL A 143 5.29 1.09 -11.18
N GLY A 144 5.48 2.40 -11.29
CA GLY A 144 4.44 3.30 -11.78
C GLY A 144 3.19 3.21 -10.90
N SER A 145 2.05 2.83 -11.50
CA SER A 145 0.78 2.61 -10.78
C SER A 145 0.57 1.14 -10.35
N ARG A 146 1.41 0.21 -10.81
CA ARG A 146 1.24 -1.23 -10.54
C ARG A 146 1.85 -1.62 -9.20
N GLU A 147 1.04 -2.16 -8.29
CA GLU A 147 1.52 -2.73 -7.03
C GLU A 147 2.26 -4.06 -7.26
N LEU A 148 3.35 -4.26 -6.52
CA LEU A 148 4.17 -5.45 -6.56
C LEU A 148 3.79 -6.42 -5.43
N GLN A 149 3.52 -7.67 -5.78
CA GLN A 149 3.33 -8.73 -4.79
C GLN A 149 4.69 -9.29 -4.38
N LEU A 150 5.24 -8.74 -3.29
CA LEU A 150 6.55 -9.10 -2.77
C LEU A 150 6.44 -9.96 -1.51
N THR A 151 7.34 -10.93 -1.38
CA THR A 151 7.59 -11.57 -0.07
C THR A 151 8.32 -10.59 0.86
N THR A 152 8.33 -10.85 2.16
CA THR A 152 9.03 -9.99 3.13
C THR A 152 10.50 -9.77 2.74
N ARG A 153 11.21 -10.82 2.30
CA ARG A 153 12.64 -10.71 1.89
C ARG A 153 12.82 -9.89 0.61
N GLU A 154 11.93 -10.05 -0.36
CA GLU A 154 11.97 -9.25 -1.60
C GLU A 154 11.64 -7.78 -1.33
N PHE A 155 10.69 -7.51 -0.43
CA PHE A 155 10.37 -6.15 0.00
C PHE A 155 11.56 -5.48 0.69
N GLU A 156 12.18 -6.16 1.66
CA GLU A 156 13.35 -5.63 2.36
C GLU A 156 14.53 -5.41 1.41
N LEU A 157 14.76 -6.32 0.46
CA LEU A 157 15.77 -6.13 -0.58
C LEU A 157 15.47 -4.88 -1.43
N LEU A 158 14.24 -4.73 -1.91
CA LEU A 158 13.85 -3.56 -2.70
C LEU A 158 13.98 -2.27 -1.88
N ARG A 159 13.58 -2.28 -0.61
CA ARG A 159 13.71 -1.12 0.30
C ARG A 159 15.17 -0.66 0.42
N VAL A 160 16.11 -1.58 0.59
CA VAL A 160 17.56 -1.27 0.67
C VAL A 160 18.03 -0.64 -0.64
N LEU A 161 17.65 -1.21 -1.78
CA LEU A 161 18.04 -0.72 -3.10
C LEU A 161 17.47 0.67 -3.40
N VAL A 162 16.19 0.91 -3.09
CA VAL A 162 15.55 2.21 -3.31
C VAL A 162 16.16 3.26 -2.37
N ARG A 163 16.44 2.90 -1.11
CA ARG A 163 17.08 3.80 -0.14
C ARG A 163 18.49 4.21 -0.57
N ALA A 164 19.20 3.36 -1.32
CA ALA A 164 20.50 3.73 -1.89
C ALA A 164 20.40 4.85 -2.94
N GLY A 165 19.18 5.22 -3.37
CA GLY A 165 18.92 6.43 -4.16
C GLY A 165 19.65 6.45 -5.50
N GLY A 166 19.68 5.34 -6.23
CA GLY A 166 20.41 5.24 -7.49
C GLY A 166 21.93 5.09 -7.33
N LYS A 167 22.40 4.70 -6.15
CA LYS A 167 23.80 4.33 -5.89
C LYS A 167 23.92 2.81 -5.74
N VAL A 168 25.11 2.30 -5.88
CA VAL A 168 25.39 0.87 -5.65
C VAL A 168 25.22 0.56 -4.16
N ALA A 169 24.34 -0.39 -3.85
CA ALA A 169 24.28 -1.02 -2.56
C ALA A 169 25.19 -2.25 -2.56
N SER A 170 26.13 -2.31 -1.61
CA SER A 170 27.08 -3.43 -1.57
C SER A 170 26.36 -4.74 -1.23
N GLY A 171 26.85 -5.85 -1.78
CA GLY A 171 26.28 -7.17 -1.48
C GLY A 171 26.36 -7.52 0.00
N GLU A 172 27.43 -7.08 0.68
CA GLU A 172 27.62 -7.28 2.12
C GLU A 172 26.60 -6.51 2.95
N ASP A 173 26.37 -5.22 2.63
CA ASP A 173 25.39 -4.38 3.32
C ASP A 173 23.96 -4.90 3.10
N ILE A 174 23.64 -5.33 1.87
CA ILE A 174 22.35 -5.94 1.56
C ILE A 174 22.15 -7.21 2.39
N LEU A 175 23.13 -8.11 2.41
CA LEU A 175 23.03 -9.36 3.17
C LEU A 175 22.85 -9.09 4.65
N LYS A 176 23.63 -8.18 5.22
CA LYS A 176 23.55 -7.79 6.62
C LYS A 176 22.19 -7.18 6.97
N GLU A 177 21.66 -6.31 6.13
CA GLU A 177 20.41 -5.60 6.43
C GLU A 177 19.18 -6.49 6.21
N VAL A 178 19.17 -7.32 5.16
CA VAL A 178 18.01 -8.15 4.80
C VAL A 178 17.98 -9.47 5.56
N TRP A 179 19.15 -10.09 5.81
CA TRP A 179 19.26 -11.39 6.48
C TRP A 179 19.80 -11.29 7.90
N GLY A 180 20.62 -10.26 8.23
CA GLY A 180 21.22 -10.11 9.54
C GLY A 180 22.06 -11.33 9.93
N GLU A 181 21.71 -11.95 11.06
CA GLU A 181 22.36 -13.18 11.55
C GLU A 181 21.71 -14.48 11.02
N ASP A 182 20.74 -14.37 10.11
CA ASP A 182 20.09 -15.55 9.52
C ASP A 182 21.08 -16.34 8.67
N PRO A 183 21.39 -17.61 9.01
CA PRO A 183 22.40 -18.42 8.32
C PRO A 183 21.99 -18.75 6.86
N THR A 184 20.77 -18.48 6.46
CA THR A 184 20.33 -18.64 5.07
C THR A 184 20.80 -17.49 4.16
N GLY A 185 21.30 -16.39 4.74
CA GLY A 185 21.89 -15.27 4.01
C GLY A 185 23.24 -15.65 3.39
N SER A 186 23.28 -15.71 2.06
CA SER A 186 24.52 -15.99 1.30
C SER A 186 24.51 -15.21 -0.01
N PRO A 187 25.66 -15.00 -0.66
CA PRO A 187 25.70 -14.36 -1.97
C PRO A 187 24.81 -15.05 -3.00
N GLN A 188 24.72 -16.38 -2.96
CA GLN A 188 23.86 -17.16 -3.84
C GLN A 188 22.37 -16.89 -3.55
N THR A 189 21.99 -16.83 -2.27
CA THR A 189 20.62 -16.49 -1.85
C THR A 189 20.25 -15.07 -2.31
N LEU A 190 21.16 -14.11 -2.15
CA LEU A 190 20.96 -12.74 -2.63
C LEU A 190 20.75 -12.72 -4.15
N GLN A 191 21.58 -13.42 -4.92
CA GLN A 191 21.46 -13.49 -6.38
C GLN A 191 20.09 -14.06 -6.81
N MET A 192 19.61 -15.11 -6.15
CA MET A 192 18.29 -15.68 -6.42
C MET A 192 17.17 -14.64 -6.16
N HIS A 193 17.20 -13.93 -5.03
CA HIS A 193 16.18 -12.91 -4.70
C HIS A 193 16.25 -11.73 -5.67
N VAL A 194 17.43 -11.33 -6.12
CA VAL A 194 17.59 -10.31 -7.18
C VAL A 194 16.94 -10.78 -8.48
N THR A 195 17.12 -12.03 -8.88
CA THR A 195 16.48 -12.59 -10.08
C THR A 195 14.96 -12.59 -9.96
N TRP A 196 14.41 -13.01 -8.82
CA TRP A 196 12.96 -12.98 -8.59
C TRP A 196 12.42 -11.55 -8.54
N LEU A 197 13.15 -10.63 -7.92
CA LEU A 197 12.76 -9.23 -7.85
C LEU A 197 12.74 -8.59 -9.24
N ARG A 198 13.73 -8.87 -10.12
CA ARG A 198 13.73 -8.41 -11.53
C ARG A 198 12.44 -8.81 -12.25
N ARG A 199 12.03 -10.08 -12.16
CA ARG A 199 10.78 -10.56 -12.77
C ARG A 199 9.58 -9.78 -12.29
N LYS A 200 9.50 -9.50 -10.99
CA LYS A 200 8.39 -8.75 -10.39
C LYS A 200 8.40 -7.27 -10.77
N LEU A 201 9.58 -6.68 -10.91
CA LEU A 201 9.75 -5.32 -11.44
C LEU A 201 9.35 -5.23 -12.91
N GLY A 202 9.34 -6.35 -13.65
CA GLY A 202 9.15 -6.37 -15.10
C GLY A 202 10.44 -6.02 -15.85
N ASP A 203 11.57 -6.18 -15.18
CA ASP A 203 12.90 -5.95 -15.77
C ASP A 203 13.36 -7.17 -16.57
N ASP A 204 14.03 -6.94 -17.70
CA ASP A 204 14.54 -8.01 -18.57
C ASP A 204 15.70 -8.73 -17.88
N GLU A 205 15.67 -10.06 -17.83
CA GLU A 205 16.74 -10.85 -17.19
C GLU A 205 18.05 -10.84 -17.98
N GLU A 206 17.98 -10.79 -19.32
CA GLU A 206 19.14 -10.80 -20.21
C GLU A 206 19.71 -9.38 -20.41
N ARG A 207 18.86 -8.36 -20.35
CA ARG A 207 19.22 -6.96 -20.54
C ARG A 207 18.54 -6.08 -19.47
N PRO A 208 18.92 -6.25 -18.21
CA PRO A 208 18.31 -5.49 -17.13
C PRO A 208 18.56 -3.99 -17.30
N ALA A 209 17.50 -3.20 -17.15
CA ALA A 209 17.54 -1.74 -17.21
C ALA A 209 17.28 -1.08 -15.85
N LEU A 210 16.49 -1.72 -15.00
CA LEU A 210 16.12 -1.20 -13.68
C LEU A 210 17.07 -1.67 -12.57
N LEU A 211 17.29 -2.99 -12.45
CA LEU A 211 18.10 -3.59 -11.39
C LEU A 211 19.38 -4.19 -11.96
N LEU A 212 20.47 -3.44 -11.87
CA LEU A 212 21.76 -3.77 -12.44
C LEU A 212 22.67 -4.45 -11.43
N ALA A 213 23.41 -5.49 -11.88
CA ALA A 213 24.54 -6.04 -11.12
C ALA A 213 25.77 -5.17 -11.35
N GLN A 214 26.51 -4.89 -10.29
CA GLN A 214 27.79 -4.18 -10.27
C GLN A 214 28.87 -5.06 -9.64
N GLU A 215 30.13 -4.66 -9.74
CA GLU A 215 31.25 -5.46 -9.24
C GLU A 215 31.09 -5.83 -7.75
N ASP A 216 30.67 -4.87 -6.91
CA ASP A 216 30.54 -5.04 -5.46
C ASP A 216 29.08 -5.17 -4.97
N GLY A 217 28.06 -5.18 -5.85
CA GLY A 217 26.69 -5.20 -5.39
C GLY A 217 25.65 -4.95 -6.47
N TYR A 218 24.59 -4.23 -6.12
CA TYR A 218 23.46 -3.99 -7.00
C TYR A 218 23.03 -2.52 -7.00
N LEU A 219 22.54 -2.07 -8.14
CA LEU A 219 22.10 -0.71 -8.39
C LEU A 219 20.67 -0.73 -8.93
N LEU A 220 19.76 0.01 -8.30
CA LEU A 220 18.46 0.31 -8.88
C LEU A 220 18.53 1.66 -9.60
N THR A 221 18.18 1.67 -10.89
CA THR A 221 18.20 2.87 -11.73
C THR A 221 16.83 3.49 -11.87
N ALA A 222 16.79 4.70 -12.40
CA ALA A 222 15.52 5.39 -12.69
C ALA A 222 14.82 4.91 -13.98
N GLY A 223 15.47 3.98 -14.73
CA GLY A 223 15.01 3.51 -16.04
C GLY A 223 15.48 4.39 -17.18
#